data_9475b2dc8d20e33d1c4d7ab48613319e
#
_entry.id   9475b2dc8d20e33d1c4d7ab48613319e
#
_cell.length_a   1.000
_cell.length_b   1.000
_cell.length_c   1.000
_cell.angle_alpha   90.00
_cell.angle_beta   90.00
_cell.angle_gamma   90.00
#
_symmetry.space_group_name_H-M   'P 1'
#
loop_
_entity.id
_entity.type
_entity.pdbx_description
1 polymer ?
#
loop_
_entity_poly.entity_id
_entity_poly.type
_entity_poly.pdbx_seq_one_letter_code
_entity_poly.pdbx_strand_id
1 'polypeptide(L)'
;MTIKLYDTKPYDTCFQGKVVDIIKEGKKTAIILDQTLFFPEEGGQSPDKGIISIQDKSVAIEDVQIRDEIIYHYAKGNIDFIEKDSEITGEIDFSHRFSNMQQHSGEHLFSGLAHRKYGLRNVGFHLSNQIVTMDFDKPLSEEQLKEMEWEINEAIVANVEIKTGYPSKEELDALEYRSKIEIDGAIRIVEIPGYDICACCAPHVHRTGEIGIFKIQNVQNYKGGMRISFLCGFRALEEYRKKSEILSELSGMLTTNQDNVVDFVSKLKTQVQSLKTQLSNAKQTLMESKIAEIPVEKKDVILFEKDLDTPVMRAVVNKLVEQHEGICGVF
;
A
#
# COMPACT_ATOMS: atom_id res chain seq x y z
N MET A 1 22.53 10.62 23.87
CA MET A 1 21.35 11.28 23.29
C MET A 1 21.77 11.97 22.00
N THR A 2 21.09 11.72 20.89
CA THR A 2 21.31 12.40 19.60
C THR A 2 20.35 13.57 19.47
N ILE A 3 20.83 14.75 19.04
CA ILE A 3 19.95 15.91 18.81
C ILE A 3 19.15 15.65 17.53
N LYS A 4 17.81 15.71 17.65
CA LYS A 4 16.83 15.43 16.58
C LYS A 4 16.56 16.70 15.77
N LEU A 5 17.39 17.03 14.78
CA LEU A 5 17.21 18.24 13.95
C LEU A 5 15.93 18.20 13.13
N TYR A 6 15.46 17.02 12.76
CA TYR A 6 14.21 16.85 11.99
C TYR A 6 12.94 17.30 12.73
N ASP A 7 12.98 17.43 14.07
CA ASP A 7 11.84 17.93 14.86
C ASP A 7 11.55 19.39 14.60
N THR A 8 12.60 20.21 14.39
CA THR A 8 12.50 21.65 14.20
C THR A 8 12.79 22.12 12.79
N LYS A 9 13.45 21.26 11.99
CA LYS A 9 13.91 21.55 10.63
C LYS A 9 13.51 20.45 9.63
N PRO A 10 12.21 20.12 9.51
CA PRO A 10 11.77 18.99 8.69
C PRO A 10 12.05 19.12 7.19
N TYR A 11 12.31 20.35 6.70
CA TYR A 11 12.58 20.65 5.29
C TYR A 11 14.07 20.86 4.97
N ASP A 12 14.93 20.91 5.98
CA ASP A 12 16.36 20.96 5.73
C ASP A 12 16.81 19.64 5.11
N THR A 13 17.69 19.73 4.11
CA THR A 13 18.20 18.56 3.38
C THR A 13 19.60 18.18 3.79
N CYS A 14 20.39 19.15 4.27
CA CYS A 14 21.79 18.97 4.62
C CYS A 14 22.04 19.42 6.05
N PHE A 15 22.96 18.75 6.73
CA PHE A 15 23.43 19.14 8.07
C PHE A 15 24.89 18.77 8.27
N GLN A 16 25.51 19.42 9.22
CA GLN A 16 26.82 19.03 9.73
C GLN A 16 26.65 18.34 11.09
N GLY A 17 27.46 17.36 11.36
CA GLY A 17 27.48 16.64 12.61
C GLY A 17 28.84 16.03 12.90
N LYS A 18 28.97 15.47 14.08
CA LYS A 18 30.18 14.81 14.54
C LYS A 18 29.91 13.34 14.86
N VAL A 19 30.81 12.47 14.46
CA VAL A 19 30.72 11.04 14.78
C VAL A 19 31.04 10.83 16.28
N VAL A 20 30.05 10.35 17.01
CA VAL A 20 30.17 10.03 18.44
C VAL A 20 30.71 8.63 18.64
N ASP A 21 30.22 7.67 17.82
CA ASP A 21 30.65 6.28 17.91
C ASP A 21 30.35 5.53 16.59
N ILE A 22 31.02 4.36 16.42
CA ILE A 22 30.82 3.44 15.31
C ILE A 22 30.63 2.04 15.85
N ILE A 23 29.50 1.44 15.64
CA ILE A 23 29.14 0.15 16.21
C ILE A 23 28.96 -0.89 15.10
N LYS A 24 29.68 -2.02 15.22
CA LYS A 24 29.49 -3.17 14.32
C LYS A 24 28.48 -4.14 14.91
N GLU A 25 27.37 -4.34 14.19
CA GLU A 25 26.30 -5.28 14.54
C GLU A 25 26.22 -6.40 13.48
N GLY A 26 26.99 -7.45 13.66
CA GLY A 26 27.08 -8.54 12.69
C GLY A 26 27.64 -8.08 11.33
N LYS A 27 26.79 -8.07 10.30
CA LYS A 27 27.18 -7.62 8.95
C LYS A 27 26.89 -6.13 8.70
N LYS A 28 26.20 -5.46 9.61
CA LYS A 28 25.86 -4.05 9.50
C LYS A 28 26.81 -3.22 10.36
N THR A 29 27.06 -2.00 9.94
CA THR A 29 27.78 -1.01 10.74
C THR A 29 26.90 0.22 10.90
N ALA A 30 26.72 0.65 12.13
CA ALA A 30 25.98 1.84 12.50
C ALA A 30 26.91 2.98 12.85
N ILE A 31 26.65 4.16 12.33
CA ILE A 31 27.31 5.43 12.66
C ILE A 31 26.39 6.16 13.64
N ILE A 32 26.92 6.57 14.78
CA ILE A 32 26.21 7.37 15.77
C ILE A 32 26.72 8.80 15.68
N LEU A 33 25.80 9.75 15.54
CA LEU A 33 26.10 11.17 15.43
C LEU A 33 25.64 11.93 16.68
N ASP A 34 26.23 13.08 16.94
CA ASP A 34 25.80 14.03 17.97
C ASP A 34 24.45 14.65 17.63
N GLN A 35 24.20 14.91 16.33
CA GLN A 35 22.94 15.45 15.80
C GLN A 35 22.65 14.90 14.41
N THR A 36 21.36 14.90 14.01
CA THR A 36 20.96 14.37 12.72
C THR A 36 19.64 14.94 12.20
N LEU A 37 19.53 15.06 10.86
CA LEU A 37 18.27 15.25 10.13
C LEU A 37 17.59 13.93 9.78
N PHE A 38 18.29 12.80 9.81
CA PHE A 38 17.71 11.51 9.47
C PHE A 38 16.66 11.08 10.50
N PHE A 39 15.40 10.96 10.06
CA PHE A 39 14.32 10.40 10.87
C PHE A 39 14.50 8.88 10.98
N PRO A 40 14.52 8.30 12.19
CA PRO A 40 14.59 6.85 12.36
C PRO A 40 13.23 6.18 12.07
N GLU A 41 13.24 4.85 11.95
CA GLU A 41 12.00 4.08 11.92
C GLU A 41 11.27 4.22 13.25
N GLU A 42 10.17 4.97 13.26
CA GLU A 42 9.39 5.25 14.48
C GLU A 42 7.94 5.59 14.11
N GLY A 43 7.00 5.35 15.03
CA GLY A 43 5.59 5.71 14.83
C GLY A 43 4.90 5.03 13.66
N GLY A 44 5.43 3.92 13.15
CA GLY A 44 4.90 3.19 12.00
C GLY A 44 5.38 3.73 10.66
N GLN A 45 6.26 4.74 10.65
CA GLN A 45 6.89 5.30 9.46
C GLN A 45 8.27 4.70 9.23
N SER A 46 8.56 4.32 7.98
CA SER A 46 9.90 3.89 7.57
C SER A 46 10.93 5.02 7.70
N PRO A 47 12.21 4.67 7.94
CA PRO A 47 13.27 5.64 8.16
C PRO A 47 13.61 6.43 6.91
N ASP A 48 14.30 7.55 7.12
CA ASP A 48 14.91 8.29 6.02
C ASP A 48 16.09 7.54 5.40
N LYS A 49 16.43 8.01 4.20
CA LYS A 49 17.61 7.58 3.45
C LYS A 49 18.44 8.79 3.07
N GLY A 50 19.68 8.54 2.65
CA GLY A 50 20.56 9.60 2.20
C GLY A 50 22.01 9.18 2.20
N ILE A 51 22.90 10.16 2.38
CA ILE A 51 24.35 9.94 2.40
C ILE A 51 25.01 10.67 3.57
N ILE A 52 26.11 10.09 4.05
CA ILE A 52 27.06 10.77 4.96
C ILE A 52 28.40 10.89 4.22
N SER A 53 28.97 12.10 4.25
CA SER A 53 30.21 12.43 3.54
C SER A 53 31.26 13.03 4.46
N ILE A 54 32.51 12.70 4.19
CA ILE A 54 33.71 13.36 4.74
C ILE A 54 34.61 13.72 3.55
N GLN A 55 34.84 15.01 3.32
CA GLN A 55 35.56 15.49 2.14
C GLN A 55 34.95 14.92 0.84
N ASP A 56 35.76 14.22 0.03
CA ASP A 56 35.34 13.66 -1.28
C ASP A 56 34.81 12.21 -1.18
N LYS A 57 34.71 11.64 0.03
CA LYS A 57 34.22 10.27 0.26
C LYS A 57 32.82 10.30 0.85
N SER A 58 31.97 9.40 0.39
CA SER A 58 30.60 9.28 0.89
C SER A 58 30.16 7.83 1.06
N VAL A 59 29.19 7.61 1.93
CA VAL A 59 28.52 6.33 2.15
C VAL A 59 27.00 6.52 2.20
N ALA A 60 26.27 5.59 1.60
CA ALA A 60 24.81 5.57 1.64
C ALA A 60 24.31 5.11 3.01
N ILE A 61 23.27 5.78 3.51
CA ILE A 61 22.48 5.38 4.69
C ILE A 61 21.15 4.86 4.17
N GLU A 62 20.87 3.58 4.41
CA GLU A 62 19.65 2.91 3.93
C GLU A 62 18.63 2.60 5.04
N ASP A 63 19.10 2.61 6.30
CA ASP A 63 18.28 2.29 7.46
C ASP A 63 18.72 3.17 8.63
N VAL A 64 17.76 3.68 9.39
CA VAL A 64 18.00 4.51 10.58
C VAL A 64 17.08 4.02 11.69
N GLN A 65 17.66 3.68 12.84
CA GLN A 65 16.93 3.14 13.98
C GLN A 65 17.18 3.98 15.22
N ILE A 66 16.25 3.97 16.17
CA ILE A 66 16.40 4.65 17.47
C ILE A 66 16.31 3.64 18.60
N ARG A 67 17.21 3.76 19.58
CA ARG A 67 17.21 2.97 20.82
C ARG A 67 17.74 3.85 21.94
N ASP A 68 17.03 3.95 23.03
CA ASP A 68 17.43 4.74 24.22
C ASP A 68 17.89 6.17 23.85
N GLU A 69 17.11 6.87 23.02
CA GLU A 69 17.38 8.23 22.55
C GLU A 69 18.69 8.37 21.71
N ILE A 70 19.26 7.27 21.24
CA ILE A 70 20.42 7.22 20.35
C ILE A 70 19.98 6.78 18.97
N ILE A 71 20.39 7.55 17.95
CA ILE A 71 20.05 7.26 16.55
C ILE A 71 21.22 6.56 15.86
N TYR A 72 20.93 5.39 15.29
CA TYR A 72 21.84 4.48 14.60
C TYR A 72 21.66 4.61 13.09
N HIS A 73 22.67 5.13 12.39
CA HIS A 73 22.63 5.28 10.94
C HIS A 73 23.36 4.10 10.31
N TYR A 74 22.63 3.15 9.71
CA TYR A 74 23.21 1.95 9.10
C TYR A 74 23.73 2.23 7.70
N ALA A 75 25.05 2.17 7.58
CA ALA A 75 25.75 2.42 6.32
C ALA A 75 25.76 1.19 5.42
N LYS A 76 25.63 1.42 4.11
CA LYS A 76 25.81 0.41 3.07
C LYS A 76 27.13 0.63 2.33
N GLY A 77 28.08 -0.24 2.54
CA GLY A 77 29.38 -0.19 1.91
C GLY A 77 30.53 -0.02 2.87
N ASN A 78 31.68 0.41 2.34
CA ASN A 78 32.89 0.63 3.13
C ASN A 78 32.86 1.98 3.83
N ILE A 79 33.10 1.99 5.14
CA ILE A 79 33.16 3.17 6.01
C ILE A 79 34.55 3.40 6.62
N ASP A 80 35.61 2.75 6.14
CA ASP A 80 36.98 2.84 6.72
C ASP A 80 37.53 4.28 6.75
N PHE A 81 36.90 5.21 6.05
CA PHE A 81 37.24 6.63 6.05
C PHE A 81 36.50 7.44 7.13
N ILE A 82 35.60 6.82 7.89
CA ILE A 82 34.84 7.44 8.97
C ILE A 82 35.42 6.95 10.29
N GLU A 83 35.90 7.87 11.10
CA GLU A 83 36.44 7.60 12.40
C GLU A 83 35.65 8.34 13.49
N LYS A 84 35.77 7.91 14.73
CA LYS A 84 35.25 8.63 15.89
C LYS A 84 35.80 10.05 15.89
N ASP A 85 34.99 11.01 16.29
CA ASP A 85 35.31 12.45 16.33
C ASP A 85 35.43 13.13 14.93
N SER A 86 35.24 12.39 13.82
CA SER A 86 35.21 12.99 12.48
C SER A 86 34.03 13.96 12.34
N GLU A 87 34.27 15.10 11.70
CA GLU A 87 33.20 15.99 11.23
C GLU A 87 32.64 15.44 9.93
N ILE A 88 31.31 15.41 9.82
CA ILE A 88 30.59 14.87 8.65
C ILE A 88 29.61 15.91 8.09
N THR A 89 29.29 15.75 6.81
CA THR A 89 28.11 16.34 6.20
C THR A 89 27.11 15.22 5.91
N GLY A 90 25.89 15.34 6.44
CA GLY A 90 24.78 14.45 6.12
C GLY A 90 23.84 15.12 5.15
N GLU A 91 23.34 14.36 4.17
CA GLU A 91 22.34 14.77 3.21
C GLU A 91 21.24 13.72 3.11
N ILE A 92 19.98 14.12 3.37
CA ILE A 92 18.83 13.22 3.29
C ILE A 92 18.25 13.20 1.86
N ASP A 93 17.68 12.06 1.46
CA ASP A 93 16.80 11.97 0.29
C ASP A 93 15.48 12.70 0.60
N PHE A 94 15.44 13.98 0.23
CA PHE A 94 14.27 14.82 0.50
C PHE A 94 13.04 14.36 -0.26
N SER A 95 13.18 13.77 -1.43
CA SER A 95 12.04 13.22 -2.18
C SER A 95 11.36 12.09 -1.39
N HIS A 96 12.16 11.20 -0.79
CA HIS A 96 11.67 10.15 0.09
C HIS A 96 11.04 10.73 1.36
N ARG A 97 11.72 11.67 2.04
CA ARG A 97 11.22 12.38 3.23
C ARG A 97 9.90 13.06 2.95
N PHE A 98 9.82 13.89 1.93
CA PHE A 98 8.61 14.65 1.58
C PHE A 98 7.44 13.74 1.22
N SER A 99 7.72 12.68 0.47
CA SER A 99 6.71 11.66 0.18
C SER A 99 6.14 11.01 1.46
N ASN A 100 6.98 10.71 2.46
CA ASN A 100 6.52 10.20 3.74
C ASN A 100 5.73 11.26 4.53
N MET A 101 6.18 12.51 4.54
CA MET A 101 5.45 13.62 5.17
C MET A 101 4.04 13.81 4.59
N GLN A 102 3.88 13.67 3.25
CA GLN A 102 2.57 13.71 2.59
C GLN A 102 1.64 12.60 3.09
N GLN A 103 2.14 11.36 3.15
CA GLN A 103 1.35 10.22 3.61
C GLN A 103 0.95 10.37 5.08
N HIS A 104 1.92 10.72 5.93
CA HIS A 104 1.71 10.82 7.37
C HIS A 104 0.73 11.95 7.72
N SER A 105 0.88 13.12 7.08
CA SER A 105 -0.05 14.24 7.29
C SER A 105 -1.46 13.93 6.76
N GLY A 106 -1.58 13.17 5.68
CA GLY A 106 -2.87 12.65 5.18
C GLY A 106 -3.52 11.66 6.15
N GLU A 107 -2.72 10.80 6.81
CA GLU A 107 -3.20 9.93 7.89
C GLU A 107 -3.80 10.72 9.05
N HIS A 108 -3.12 11.79 9.48
CA HIS A 108 -3.60 12.66 10.56
C HIS A 108 -4.94 13.30 10.21
N LEU A 109 -5.12 13.83 9.00
CA LEU A 109 -6.41 14.35 8.55
C LEU A 109 -7.52 13.30 8.62
N PHE A 110 -7.25 12.10 8.10
CA PHE A 110 -8.24 11.03 8.13
C PHE A 110 -8.56 10.60 9.56
N SER A 111 -7.55 10.34 10.36
CA SER A 111 -7.73 9.85 11.73
C SER A 111 -8.39 10.86 12.65
N GLY A 112 -8.07 12.15 12.50
CA GLY A 112 -8.73 13.24 13.25
C GLY A 112 -10.20 13.36 12.89
N LEU A 113 -10.53 13.35 11.58
CA LEU A 113 -11.92 13.38 11.10
C LEU A 113 -12.71 12.14 11.53
N ALA A 114 -12.13 10.94 11.40
CA ALA A 114 -12.75 9.68 11.80
C ALA A 114 -13.06 9.67 13.30
N HIS A 115 -12.15 10.17 14.11
CA HIS A 115 -12.36 10.30 15.56
C HIS A 115 -13.49 11.28 15.87
N ARG A 116 -13.43 12.48 15.29
CA ARG A 116 -14.40 13.55 15.55
C ARG A 116 -15.81 13.22 15.10
N LYS A 117 -15.98 12.65 13.89
CA LYS A 117 -17.31 12.39 13.29
C LYS A 117 -17.93 11.08 13.78
N TYR A 118 -17.12 10.06 14.01
CA TYR A 118 -17.61 8.70 14.24
C TYR A 118 -17.07 8.05 15.51
N GLY A 119 -16.23 8.75 16.30
CA GLY A 119 -15.61 8.21 17.51
C GLY A 119 -14.70 7.01 17.25
N LEU A 120 -14.13 6.90 16.05
CA LEU A 120 -13.22 5.83 15.70
C LEU A 120 -11.83 6.08 16.30
N ARG A 121 -11.18 4.99 16.69
CA ARG A 121 -9.79 5.03 17.15
C ARG A 121 -8.89 4.39 16.12
N ASN A 122 -7.85 5.10 15.71
CA ASN A 122 -6.75 4.52 14.95
C ASN A 122 -5.95 3.61 15.88
N VAL A 123 -5.93 2.31 15.59
CA VAL A 123 -5.25 1.26 16.36
C VAL A 123 -4.00 0.72 15.66
N GLY A 124 -3.64 1.25 14.50
CA GLY A 124 -2.45 0.87 13.76
C GLY A 124 -2.19 1.77 12.57
N PHE A 125 -0.91 2.06 12.33
CA PHE A 125 -0.43 2.79 11.17
C PHE A 125 0.85 2.15 10.66
N HIS A 126 0.95 2.00 9.34
CA HIS A 126 2.15 1.51 8.69
C HIS A 126 2.40 2.31 7.41
N LEU A 127 3.56 2.92 7.35
CA LEU A 127 4.03 3.72 6.22
C LEU A 127 5.37 3.19 5.73
N SER A 128 5.34 2.48 4.61
CA SER A 128 6.51 2.03 3.87
C SER A 128 6.54 2.63 2.46
N ASN A 129 7.57 2.30 1.68
CA ASN A 129 7.68 2.78 0.30
C ASN A 129 6.57 2.24 -0.62
N GLN A 130 6.01 1.07 -0.30
CA GLN A 130 5.05 0.38 -1.17
C GLN A 130 3.62 0.47 -0.64
N ILE A 131 3.46 0.40 0.69
CA ILE A 131 2.15 0.27 1.33
C ILE A 131 2.01 1.33 2.40
N VAL A 132 0.86 2.00 2.38
CA VAL A 132 0.43 2.91 3.44
C VAL A 132 -0.93 2.43 3.94
N THR A 133 -0.99 2.04 5.21
CA THR A 133 -2.23 1.54 5.82
C THR A 133 -2.48 2.18 7.18
N MET A 134 -3.76 2.33 7.48
CA MET A 134 -4.27 2.70 8.80
C MET A 134 -5.38 1.74 9.22
N ASP A 135 -5.37 1.37 10.49
CA ASP A 135 -6.31 0.43 11.07
C ASP A 135 -7.23 1.13 12.07
N PHE A 136 -8.51 0.86 11.98
CA PHE A 136 -9.52 1.42 12.89
C PHE A 136 -10.26 0.31 13.63
N ASP A 137 -10.71 0.63 14.85
CA ASP A 137 -11.41 -0.28 15.76
C ASP A 137 -12.85 -0.61 15.33
N LYS A 138 -13.43 0.14 14.39
CA LYS A 138 -14.78 -0.08 13.83
C LYS A 138 -14.79 0.16 12.32
N PRO A 139 -15.72 -0.46 11.57
CA PRO A 139 -15.89 -0.20 10.15
C PRO A 139 -16.69 1.09 9.89
N LEU A 140 -16.50 1.66 8.70
CA LEU A 140 -17.34 2.69 8.08
C LEU A 140 -18.01 2.11 6.84
N SER A 141 -19.17 2.68 6.47
CA SER A 141 -19.83 2.35 5.20
C SER A 141 -19.05 2.94 4.01
N GLU A 142 -19.35 2.45 2.82
CA GLU A 142 -18.74 2.96 1.58
C GLU A 142 -19.08 4.45 1.36
N GLU A 143 -20.32 4.86 1.69
CA GLU A 143 -20.76 6.25 1.60
C GLU A 143 -19.98 7.14 2.56
N GLN A 144 -19.82 6.71 3.82
CA GLN A 144 -19.05 7.44 4.82
C GLN A 144 -17.58 7.59 4.41
N LEU A 145 -16.99 6.55 3.82
CA LEU A 145 -15.61 6.60 3.33
C LEU A 145 -15.45 7.57 2.16
N LYS A 146 -16.42 7.61 1.22
CA LYS A 146 -16.44 8.59 0.12
C LYS A 146 -16.60 10.03 0.62
N GLU A 147 -17.48 10.24 1.58
CA GLU A 147 -17.67 11.55 2.22
C GLU A 147 -16.39 12.02 2.91
N MET A 148 -15.75 11.15 3.69
CA MET A 148 -14.49 11.46 4.37
C MET A 148 -13.36 11.75 3.38
N GLU A 149 -13.22 10.94 2.34
CA GLU A 149 -12.20 11.18 1.30
C GLU A 149 -12.38 12.56 0.66
N TRP A 150 -13.62 12.96 0.41
CA TRP A 150 -13.92 14.28 -0.13
C TRP A 150 -13.57 15.40 0.85
N GLU A 151 -14.02 15.32 2.11
CA GLU A 151 -13.77 16.32 3.16
C GLU A 151 -12.26 16.50 3.44
N ILE A 152 -11.49 15.41 3.39
CA ILE A 152 -10.02 15.48 3.51
C ILE A 152 -9.43 16.28 2.35
N ASN A 153 -9.89 16.06 1.12
CA ASN A 153 -9.40 16.82 -0.01
C ASN A 153 -9.84 18.29 0.04
N GLU A 154 -11.00 18.62 0.62
CA GLU A 154 -11.38 20.00 0.94
C GLU A 154 -10.43 20.63 1.96
N ALA A 155 -10.04 19.90 3.00
CA ALA A 155 -9.03 20.35 3.98
C ALA A 155 -7.65 20.56 3.33
N ILE A 156 -7.28 19.74 2.35
CA ILE A 156 -6.06 19.92 1.55
C ILE A 156 -6.13 21.23 0.74
N VAL A 157 -7.24 21.45 0.05
CA VAL A 157 -7.47 22.68 -0.75
C VAL A 157 -7.51 23.93 0.12
N ALA A 158 -8.05 23.82 1.35
CA ALA A 158 -8.07 24.93 2.32
C ALA A 158 -6.67 25.38 2.76
N ASN A 159 -5.64 24.57 2.52
CA ASN A 159 -4.23 24.87 2.74
C ASN A 159 -3.94 25.41 4.17
N VAL A 160 -4.46 24.71 5.16
CA VAL A 160 -4.34 25.03 6.58
C VAL A 160 -2.91 24.82 7.06
N GLU A 161 -2.39 25.70 7.91
CA GLU A 161 -1.07 25.55 8.54
C GLU A 161 -1.08 24.37 9.52
N ILE A 162 -0.05 23.51 9.45
CA ILE A 162 0.18 22.41 10.40
C ILE A 162 1.22 22.87 11.41
N LYS A 163 0.81 22.91 12.68
CA LYS A 163 1.68 23.34 13.76
C LYS A 163 2.28 22.14 14.47
N THR A 164 3.55 22.24 14.80
CA THR A 164 4.27 21.20 15.54
C THR A 164 5.07 21.83 16.67
N GLY A 165 5.11 21.16 17.83
CA GLY A 165 5.87 21.69 18.97
C GLY A 165 5.79 20.81 20.19
N TYR A 166 6.52 21.24 21.20
CA TYR A 166 6.53 20.64 22.54
C TYR A 166 5.85 21.61 23.51
N PRO A 167 4.54 21.46 23.79
CA PRO A 167 3.84 22.30 24.75
C PRO A 167 4.40 22.06 26.16
N SER A 168 4.26 23.07 27.03
CA SER A 168 4.52 22.93 28.47
C SER A 168 3.56 21.90 29.10
N LYS A 169 3.88 21.46 30.31
CA LYS A 169 3.02 20.48 30.98
C LYS A 169 1.62 21.07 31.24
N GLU A 170 1.54 22.34 31.60
CA GLU A 170 0.29 23.04 31.86
C GLU A 170 -0.58 23.17 30.59
N GLU A 171 0.07 23.45 29.45
CA GLU A 171 -0.62 23.50 28.16
C GLU A 171 -1.09 22.10 27.74
N LEU A 172 -0.25 21.05 27.94
CA LEU A 172 -0.57 19.68 27.59
C LEU A 172 -1.74 19.13 28.43
N ASP A 173 -1.78 19.44 29.74
CA ASP A 173 -2.85 19.03 30.64
C ASP A 173 -4.20 19.68 30.27
N ALA A 174 -4.18 20.85 29.63
CA ALA A 174 -5.37 21.55 29.15
C ALA A 174 -5.78 21.17 27.71
N LEU A 175 -4.94 20.39 26.98
CA LEU A 175 -5.14 20.05 25.57
C LEU A 175 -5.78 18.67 25.43
N GLU A 176 -6.91 18.60 24.73
CA GLU A 176 -7.48 17.32 24.30
C GLU A 176 -6.80 16.86 23.00
N TYR A 177 -5.98 15.83 23.08
CA TYR A 177 -5.25 15.31 21.95
C TYR A 177 -5.35 13.78 21.85
N ARG A 178 -5.19 13.25 20.64
CA ARG A 178 -5.13 11.81 20.39
C ARG A 178 -3.70 11.30 20.65
N SER A 179 -3.62 10.11 21.23
CA SER A 179 -2.36 9.36 21.31
C SER A 179 -2.63 7.89 21.05
N LYS A 180 -1.68 7.20 20.40
CA LYS A 180 -1.74 5.76 20.16
C LYS A 180 -1.11 4.94 21.27
N ILE A 181 -0.26 5.57 22.07
CA ILE A 181 0.51 4.97 23.18
C ILE A 181 0.59 5.94 24.36
N GLU A 182 0.85 5.42 25.54
CA GLU A 182 1.29 6.23 26.66
C GLU A 182 2.74 6.67 26.41
N ILE A 183 3.04 7.95 26.59
CA ILE A 183 4.35 8.55 26.32
C ILE A 183 4.90 9.09 27.63
N ASP A 184 6.07 8.60 28.02
CA ASP A 184 6.82 9.16 29.14
C ASP A 184 7.74 10.28 28.63
N GLY A 185 7.74 11.44 29.34
CA GLY A 185 8.62 12.57 29.02
C GLY A 185 7.97 13.66 28.18
N ALA A 186 8.76 14.34 27.35
CA ALA A 186 8.29 15.46 26.53
C ALA A 186 7.47 14.95 25.35
N ILE A 187 6.23 15.40 25.24
CA ILE A 187 5.30 14.98 24.18
C ILE A 187 5.30 16.03 23.07
N ARG A 188 5.67 15.61 21.85
CA ARG A 188 5.53 16.44 20.66
C ARG A 188 4.10 16.37 20.13
N ILE A 189 3.48 17.52 19.98
CA ILE A 189 2.12 17.66 19.44
C ILE A 189 2.18 18.13 17.99
N VAL A 190 1.34 17.52 17.16
CA VAL A 190 1.03 17.96 15.81
C VAL A 190 -0.44 18.42 15.82
N GLU A 191 -0.67 19.67 15.45
CA GLU A 191 -2.01 20.28 15.36
C GLU A 191 -2.30 20.64 13.89
N ILE A 192 -3.40 20.13 13.38
CA ILE A 192 -4.03 20.58 12.14
C ILE A 192 -5.33 21.30 12.55
N PRO A 193 -5.33 22.64 12.66
CA PRO A 193 -6.44 23.40 13.22
C PRO A 193 -7.78 23.03 12.56
N GLY A 194 -8.75 22.66 13.39
CA GLY A 194 -10.08 22.23 12.96
C GLY A 194 -10.19 20.77 12.49
N TYR A 195 -9.07 20.02 12.43
CA TYR A 195 -9.08 18.64 11.94
C TYR A 195 -8.50 17.64 12.91
N ASP A 196 -7.31 17.86 13.45
CA ASP A 196 -6.63 16.92 14.32
C ASP A 196 -5.68 17.59 15.32
N ILE A 197 -5.58 17.02 16.51
CA ILE A 197 -4.52 17.29 17.50
C ILE A 197 -4.02 15.94 17.98
N CYS A 198 -2.75 15.62 17.76
CA CYS A 198 -2.22 14.30 18.04
C CYS A 198 -0.76 14.34 18.53
N ALA A 199 -0.43 13.45 19.46
CA ALA A 199 0.96 13.18 19.81
C ALA A 199 1.66 12.41 18.68
N CYS A 200 2.73 13.01 18.10
CA CYS A 200 3.44 12.42 16.97
C CYS A 200 4.89 12.91 16.90
N CYS A 201 5.83 11.96 16.70
CA CYS A 201 7.26 12.23 16.58
C CYS A 201 7.74 12.50 15.14
N ALA A 202 6.92 12.15 14.13
CA ALA A 202 7.36 12.21 12.75
C ALA A 202 7.37 13.63 12.14
N PRO A 203 8.18 13.87 11.11
CA PRO A 203 8.10 15.08 10.31
C PRO A 203 6.79 15.16 9.52
N HIS A 204 6.21 16.36 9.43
CA HIS A 204 4.99 16.65 8.70
C HIS A 204 5.21 17.78 7.69
N VAL A 205 4.32 17.88 6.68
CA VAL A 205 4.28 19.03 5.80
C VAL A 205 3.86 20.27 6.58
N HIS A 206 4.29 21.47 6.11
CA HIS A 206 3.95 22.72 6.81
C HIS A 206 2.49 23.12 6.63
N ARG A 207 1.89 22.74 5.52
CA ARG A 207 0.50 23.09 5.20
C ARG A 207 -0.22 21.91 4.56
N THR A 208 -1.52 21.80 4.81
CA THR A 208 -2.33 20.71 4.25
C THR A 208 -2.30 20.65 2.73
N GLY A 209 -2.16 21.79 2.03
CA GLY A 209 -2.03 21.84 0.58
C GLY A 209 -0.82 21.09 0.02
N GLU A 210 0.23 20.91 0.80
CA GLU A 210 1.43 20.17 0.41
C GLU A 210 1.22 18.64 0.42
N ILE A 211 0.15 18.16 1.05
CA ILE A 211 -0.28 16.75 0.97
C ILE A 211 -0.61 16.39 -0.48
N GLY A 212 -1.10 17.37 -1.27
CA GLY A 212 -1.49 17.21 -2.66
C GLY A 212 -2.91 16.64 -2.78
N ILE A 213 -3.06 15.37 -3.02
CA ILE A 213 -4.35 14.67 -3.06
C ILE A 213 -4.32 13.49 -2.10
N PHE A 214 -5.43 13.21 -1.44
CA PHE A 214 -5.65 12.01 -0.65
C PHE A 214 -6.58 11.05 -1.40
N LYS A 215 -6.18 9.77 -1.55
CA LYS A 215 -7.00 8.77 -2.25
C LYS A 215 -6.99 7.43 -1.51
N ILE A 216 -8.18 6.97 -1.11
CA ILE A 216 -8.37 5.60 -0.61
C ILE A 216 -8.17 4.63 -1.78
N GLN A 217 -7.31 3.62 -1.58
CA GLN A 217 -7.01 2.59 -2.57
C GLN A 217 -7.82 1.32 -2.34
N ASN A 218 -7.90 0.89 -1.07
CA ASN A 218 -8.59 -0.33 -0.70
C ASN A 218 -9.07 -0.26 0.76
N VAL A 219 -10.16 -0.95 1.04
CA VAL A 219 -10.70 -1.12 2.40
C VAL A 219 -11.02 -2.59 2.60
N GLN A 220 -10.62 -3.13 3.75
CA GLN A 220 -10.89 -4.51 4.10
C GLN A 220 -11.24 -4.64 5.58
N ASN A 221 -12.05 -5.63 5.92
CA ASN A 221 -12.30 -5.97 7.31
C ASN A 221 -11.02 -6.47 7.98
N TYR A 222 -10.71 -5.96 9.15
CA TYR A 222 -9.49 -6.30 9.87
C TYR A 222 -9.68 -6.27 11.38
N LYS A 223 -9.46 -7.40 12.06
CA LYS A 223 -9.50 -7.55 13.52
C LYS A 223 -10.74 -6.92 14.21
N GLY A 224 -11.92 -7.09 13.61
CA GLY A 224 -13.18 -6.54 14.13
C GLY A 224 -13.47 -5.08 13.76
N GLY A 225 -12.55 -4.42 13.09
CA GLY A 225 -12.68 -3.10 12.51
C GLY A 225 -12.35 -3.10 11.02
N MET A 226 -11.63 -2.08 10.54
CA MET A 226 -11.23 -1.97 9.14
C MET A 226 -9.78 -1.58 8.99
N ARG A 227 -9.15 -2.04 7.92
CA ARG A 227 -7.87 -1.56 7.40
C ARG A 227 -8.10 -0.79 6.12
N ILE A 228 -7.58 0.41 6.06
CA ILE A 228 -7.64 1.29 4.89
C ILE A 228 -6.24 1.42 4.31
N SER A 229 -6.09 1.12 3.03
CA SER A 229 -4.90 1.48 2.25
C SER A 229 -5.19 2.77 1.50
N PHE A 230 -4.27 3.72 1.55
CA PHE A 230 -4.43 5.02 0.91
C PHE A 230 -3.09 5.53 0.35
N LEU A 231 -3.17 6.53 -0.49
CA LEU A 231 -2.00 7.24 -1.03
C LEU A 231 -2.27 8.73 -1.06
N CYS A 232 -1.20 9.52 -0.84
CA CYS A 232 -1.21 10.97 -0.97
C CYS A 232 -0.23 11.47 -2.02
N GLY A 233 -0.47 12.66 -2.55
CA GLY A 233 0.46 13.43 -3.37
C GLY A 233 0.99 12.66 -4.58
N PHE A 234 2.29 12.66 -4.75
CA PHE A 234 2.93 12.04 -5.91
C PHE A 234 2.71 10.53 -6.00
N ARG A 235 2.61 9.80 -4.87
CA ARG A 235 2.28 8.36 -4.89
C ARG A 235 0.87 8.13 -5.45
N ALA A 236 -0.09 8.98 -5.10
CA ALA A 236 -1.44 8.90 -5.65
C ALA A 236 -1.46 9.21 -7.16
N LEU A 237 -0.65 10.18 -7.63
CA LEU A 237 -0.51 10.51 -9.04
C LEU A 237 0.10 9.34 -9.84
N GLU A 238 1.14 8.71 -9.31
CA GLU A 238 1.77 7.54 -9.95
C GLU A 238 0.79 6.36 -10.08
N GLU A 239 0.02 6.11 -9.04
CA GLU A 239 -0.99 5.05 -9.05
C GLU A 239 -2.12 5.36 -10.04
N TYR A 240 -2.54 6.62 -10.13
CA TYR A 240 -3.50 7.05 -11.14
C TYR A 240 -2.97 6.85 -12.57
N ARG A 241 -1.70 7.20 -12.82
CA ARG A 241 -1.06 6.97 -14.12
C ARG A 241 -1.06 5.51 -14.51
N LYS A 242 -0.64 4.61 -13.60
CA LYS A 242 -0.65 3.15 -13.83
C LYS A 242 -2.05 2.65 -14.18
N LYS A 243 -3.06 3.06 -13.43
CA LYS A 243 -4.46 2.67 -13.69
C LYS A 243 -4.96 3.21 -15.02
N SER A 244 -4.60 4.45 -15.38
CA SER A 244 -4.95 5.06 -16.65
C SER A 244 -4.28 4.33 -17.83
N GLU A 245 -3.01 3.94 -17.71
CA GLU A 245 -2.28 3.17 -18.72
C GLU A 245 -2.93 1.79 -18.94
N ILE A 246 -3.22 1.06 -17.85
CA ILE A 246 -3.91 -0.24 -17.92
C ILE A 246 -5.27 -0.10 -18.61
N LEU A 247 -6.04 0.91 -18.25
CA LEU A 247 -7.37 1.15 -18.84
C LEU A 247 -7.26 1.51 -20.33
N SER A 248 -6.24 2.29 -20.71
CA SER A 248 -5.96 2.64 -22.10
C SER A 248 -5.58 1.40 -22.93
N GLU A 249 -4.72 0.53 -22.37
CA GLU A 249 -4.32 -0.73 -23.01
C GLU A 249 -5.54 -1.66 -23.22
N LEU A 250 -6.36 -1.83 -22.16
CA LEU A 250 -7.60 -2.61 -22.25
C LEU A 250 -8.56 -2.06 -23.31
N SER A 251 -8.70 -0.74 -23.39
CA SER A 251 -9.53 -0.08 -24.42
C SER A 251 -9.02 -0.37 -25.83
N GLY A 252 -7.69 -0.34 -26.02
CA GLY A 252 -7.04 -0.71 -27.29
C GLY A 252 -7.29 -2.16 -27.66
N MET A 253 -7.07 -3.10 -26.73
CA MET A 253 -7.30 -4.53 -26.93
C MET A 253 -8.76 -4.85 -27.31
N LEU A 254 -9.72 -4.16 -26.70
CA LEU A 254 -11.14 -4.36 -26.90
C LEU A 254 -11.71 -3.51 -28.05
N THR A 255 -10.91 -2.65 -28.66
CA THR A 255 -11.32 -1.71 -29.71
C THR A 255 -12.55 -0.89 -29.27
N THR A 256 -12.48 -0.30 -28.07
CA THR A 256 -13.57 0.48 -27.47
C THR A 256 -13.04 1.71 -26.76
N ASN A 257 -13.91 2.63 -26.35
CA ASN A 257 -13.52 3.71 -25.43
C ASN A 257 -13.49 3.22 -23.98
N GLN A 258 -12.84 3.98 -23.11
CA GLN A 258 -12.63 3.62 -21.71
C GLN A 258 -13.93 3.42 -20.94
N ASP A 259 -14.96 4.21 -21.23
CA ASP A 259 -16.26 4.13 -20.55
C ASP A 259 -17.01 2.82 -20.82
N ASN A 260 -16.75 2.20 -21.95
CA ASN A 260 -17.43 0.98 -22.39
C ASN A 260 -16.64 -0.31 -22.12
N VAL A 261 -15.45 -0.24 -21.51
CA VAL A 261 -14.58 -1.42 -21.25
C VAL A 261 -15.33 -2.51 -20.47
N VAL A 262 -16.04 -2.13 -19.40
CA VAL A 262 -16.78 -3.07 -18.55
C VAL A 262 -17.88 -3.79 -19.33
N ASP A 263 -18.63 -3.07 -20.16
CA ASP A 263 -19.70 -3.63 -20.99
C ASP A 263 -19.14 -4.60 -22.03
N PHE A 264 -18.01 -4.25 -22.65
CA PHE A 264 -17.34 -5.12 -23.63
C PHE A 264 -16.83 -6.41 -22.98
N VAL A 265 -16.19 -6.32 -21.81
CA VAL A 265 -15.76 -7.50 -21.06
C VAL A 265 -16.93 -8.39 -20.68
N SER A 266 -18.06 -7.81 -20.26
CA SER A 266 -19.28 -8.53 -19.93
C SER A 266 -19.87 -9.25 -21.15
N LYS A 267 -19.92 -8.57 -22.29
CA LYS A 267 -20.36 -9.17 -23.59
C LYS A 267 -19.42 -10.31 -24.00
N LEU A 268 -18.11 -10.10 -23.93
CA LEU A 268 -17.13 -11.12 -24.29
C LEU A 268 -17.27 -12.37 -23.41
N LYS A 269 -17.47 -12.20 -22.10
CA LYS A 269 -17.72 -13.31 -21.17
C LYS A 269 -18.99 -14.10 -21.56
N THR A 270 -20.07 -13.41 -21.92
CA THR A 270 -21.31 -14.03 -22.37
C THR A 270 -21.13 -14.77 -23.69
N GLN A 271 -20.40 -14.17 -24.66
CA GLN A 271 -20.12 -14.82 -25.95
C GLN A 271 -19.28 -16.09 -25.77
N VAL A 272 -18.23 -16.03 -24.93
CA VAL A 272 -17.40 -17.22 -24.62
C VAL A 272 -18.26 -18.34 -24.03
N GLN A 273 -19.18 -18.03 -23.12
CA GLN A 273 -20.06 -19.03 -22.53
C GLN A 273 -21.02 -19.61 -23.57
N SER A 274 -21.61 -18.76 -24.43
CA SER A 274 -22.46 -19.21 -25.53
C SER A 274 -21.72 -20.12 -26.51
N LEU A 275 -20.50 -19.73 -26.93
CA LEU A 275 -19.65 -20.54 -27.82
C LEU A 275 -19.30 -21.89 -27.22
N LYS A 276 -18.99 -21.96 -25.92
CA LYS A 276 -18.74 -23.23 -25.22
C LYS A 276 -19.97 -24.14 -25.28
N THR A 277 -21.18 -23.60 -25.05
CA THR A 277 -22.42 -24.35 -25.14
C THR A 277 -22.69 -24.83 -26.57
N GLN A 278 -22.51 -23.97 -27.57
CA GLN A 278 -22.67 -24.33 -28.99
C GLN A 278 -21.69 -25.43 -29.41
N LEU A 279 -20.43 -25.33 -28.97
CA LEU A 279 -19.41 -26.36 -29.24
C LEU A 279 -19.79 -27.69 -28.60
N SER A 280 -20.22 -27.70 -27.34
CA SER A 280 -20.69 -28.91 -26.65
C SER A 280 -21.86 -29.57 -27.37
N ASN A 281 -22.87 -28.76 -27.76
CA ASN A 281 -24.02 -29.26 -28.53
C ASN A 281 -23.60 -29.81 -29.90
N ALA A 282 -22.71 -29.14 -30.63
CA ALA A 282 -22.21 -29.63 -31.90
C ALA A 282 -21.45 -30.95 -31.76
N LYS A 283 -20.62 -31.08 -30.73
CA LYS A 283 -19.92 -32.33 -30.41
C LYS A 283 -20.92 -33.46 -30.08
N GLN A 284 -21.95 -33.17 -29.29
CA GLN A 284 -23.01 -34.13 -28.99
C GLN A 284 -23.73 -34.59 -30.26
N THR A 285 -24.16 -33.68 -31.12
CA THR A 285 -24.82 -34.01 -32.39
C THR A 285 -23.91 -34.86 -33.28
N LEU A 286 -22.63 -34.52 -33.40
CA LEU A 286 -21.67 -35.31 -34.14
C LEU A 286 -21.56 -36.75 -33.60
N MET A 287 -21.48 -36.89 -32.28
CA MET A 287 -21.40 -38.19 -31.64
C MET A 287 -22.70 -38.98 -31.81
N GLU A 288 -23.86 -38.34 -31.75
CA GLU A 288 -25.14 -39.00 -32.05
C GLU A 288 -25.23 -39.54 -33.47
N SER A 289 -24.71 -38.79 -34.45
CA SER A 289 -24.62 -39.27 -35.83
C SER A 289 -23.68 -40.47 -35.97
N LYS A 290 -22.51 -40.43 -35.29
CA LYS A 290 -21.58 -41.58 -35.30
C LYS A 290 -22.17 -42.83 -34.64
N ILE A 291 -22.90 -42.66 -33.54
CA ILE A 291 -23.58 -43.77 -32.88
C ILE A 291 -24.64 -44.39 -33.80
N ALA A 292 -25.41 -43.58 -34.51
CA ALA A 292 -26.45 -44.02 -35.42
C ALA A 292 -25.92 -44.87 -36.62
N GLU A 293 -24.65 -44.73 -36.97
CA GLU A 293 -23.96 -45.51 -38.02
C GLU A 293 -23.50 -46.90 -37.51
N ILE A 294 -23.52 -47.14 -36.19
CA ILE A 294 -23.08 -48.40 -35.61
C ILE A 294 -24.20 -49.45 -35.69
N PRO A 295 -23.93 -50.64 -36.33
CA PRO A 295 -24.93 -51.70 -36.42
C PRO A 295 -25.42 -52.15 -35.05
N VAL A 296 -26.74 -52.29 -34.85
CA VAL A 296 -27.37 -52.64 -33.56
C VAL A 296 -26.93 -54.04 -33.10
N GLU A 297 -26.57 -54.93 -33.99
CA GLU A 297 -26.08 -56.28 -33.70
C GLU A 297 -24.70 -56.31 -33.04
N LYS A 298 -23.97 -55.19 -33.08
CA LYS A 298 -22.63 -55.06 -32.50
C LYS A 298 -22.75 -54.96 -30.99
N LYS A 299 -22.33 -56.01 -30.26
CA LYS A 299 -22.44 -56.07 -28.80
C LYS A 299 -21.49 -55.09 -28.07
N ASP A 300 -20.21 -55.10 -28.40
CA ASP A 300 -19.17 -54.30 -27.76
C ASP A 300 -18.85 -53.08 -28.61
N VAL A 301 -18.95 -51.89 -28.06
CA VAL A 301 -18.67 -50.62 -28.77
C VAL A 301 -17.70 -49.77 -27.97
N ILE A 302 -16.49 -49.59 -28.53
CA ILE A 302 -15.49 -48.69 -27.97
C ILE A 302 -15.18 -47.58 -29.00
N LEU A 303 -15.36 -46.34 -28.60
CA LEU A 303 -15.05 -45.18 -29.44
C LEU A 303 -13.82 -44.47 -28.88
N PHE A 304 -12.98 -44.03 -29.79
CA PHE A 304 -11.80 -43.22 -29.49
C PHE A 304 -12.00 -41.84 -30.11
N GLU A 305 -12.21 -40.83 -29.29
CA GLU A 305 -12.54 -39.49 -29.76
C GLU A 305 -11.67 -38.45 -29.07
N LYS A 306 -11.15 -37.49 -29.83
CA LYS A 306 -10.37 -36.39 -29.26
C LYS A 306 -11.28 -35.24 -28.84
N ASP A 307 -10.85 -34.55 -27.78
CA ASP A 307 -11.43 -33.29 -27.35
C ASP A 307 -12.92 -33.34 -26.93
N LEU A 308 -13.41 -34.49 -26.47
CA LEU A 308 -14.70 -34.59 -25.82
C LEU A 308 -14.61 -34.21 -24.35
N ASP A 309 -15.51 -33.34 -23.91
CA ASP A 309 -15.65 -32.99 -22.49
C ASP A 309 -16.47 -34.09 -21.75
N THR A 310 -16.18 -34.21 -20.44
CA THR A 310 -16.77 -35.28 -19.61
C THR A 310 -18.31 -35.38 -19.68
N PRO A 311 -19.08 -34.27 -19.76
CA PRO A 311 -20.53 -34.37 -19.94
C PRO A 311 -20.95 -35.03 -21.24
N VAL A 312 -20.29 -34.68 -22.37
CA VAL A 312 -20.58 -35.29 -23.69
C VAL A 312 -20.16 -36.75 -23.69
N MET A 313 -18.99 -37.09 -23.18
CA MET A 313 -18.55 -38.51 -23.03
C MET A 313 -19.58 -39.34 -22.26
N ARG A 314 -20.08 -38.80 -21.15
CA ARG A 314 -21.10 -39.50 -20.34
C ARG A 314 -22.41 -39.69 -21.11
N ALA A 315 -22.87 -38.66 -21.83
CA ALA A 315 -24.08 -38.76 -22.64
C ALA A 315 -23.95 -39.80 -23.76
N VAL A 316 -22.77 -39.84 -24.42
CA VAL A 316 -22.44 -40.82 -25.46
C VAL A 316 -22.44 -42.26 -24.87
N VAL A 317 -21.75 -42.49 -23.77
CA VAL A 317 -21.72 -43.82 -23.13
C VAL A 317 -23.12 -44.28 -22.74
N ASN A 318 -23.93 -43.40 -22.12
CA ASN A 318 -25.31 -43.74 -21.75
C ASN A 318 -26.13 -44.18 -22.97
N LYS A 319 -26.00 -43.42 -24.09
CA LYS A 319 -26.73 -43.77 -25.32
C LYS A 319 -26.26 -45.09 -25.97
N LEU A 320 -24.96 -45.36 -25.91
CA LEU A 320 -24.45 -46.65 -26.36
C LEU A 320 -24.95 -47.84 -25.53
N VAL A 321 -24.97 -47.67 -24.21
CA VAL A 321 -25.47 -48.71 -23.30
C VAL A 321 -26.98 -48.96 -23.46
N GLU A 322 -27.77 -47.97 -23.86
CA GLU A 322 -29.19 -48.14 -24.20
C GLU A 322 -29.42 -48.95 -25.49
N GLN A 323 -28.47 -48.96 -26.42
CA GLN A 323 -28.61 -49.54 -27.77
C GLN A 323 -27.86 -50.85 -27.93
N HIS A 324 -26.89 -51.18 -27.08
CA HIS A 324 -26.00 -52.32 -27.20
C HIS A 324 -25.90 -53.10 -25.88
N GLU A 325 -25.89 -54.44 -25.95
CA GLU A 325 -25.89 -55.34 -24.77
C GLU A 325 -24.51 -55.62 -24.15
N GLY A 326 -23.43 -55.15 -24.81
CA GLY A 326 -22.05 -55.47 -24.44
C GLY A 326 -21.31 -54.35 -23.71
N ILE A 327 -19.99 -54.32 -23.81
CA ILE A 327 -19.13 -53.32 -23.23
C ILE A 327 -19.14 -52.06 -24.08
N CYS A 328 -19.58 -50.92 -23.49
CA CYS A 328 -19.62 -49.64 -24.12
C CYS A 328 -18.65 -48.66 -23.48
N GLY A 329 -17.82 -47.95 -24.24
CA GLY A 329 -16.86 -46.99 -23.74
C GLY A 329 -16.50 -45.93 -24.73
N VAL A 330 -16.08 -44.76 -24.22
CA VAL A 330 -15.53 -43.65 -25.00
C VAL A 330 -14.25 -43.19 -24.32
N PHE A 331 -13.18 -43.04 -25.11
CA PHE A 331 -11.83 -42.69 -24.67
C PHE A 331 -11.27 -41.52 -25.46
#